data_3e42ae4581741e4a076b9a2f09bff008
#
_entry.id   3e42ae4581741e4a076b9a2f09bff008
#
_cell.length_a   1.000
_cell.length_b   1.000
_cell.length_c   1.000
_cell.angle_alpha   90.00
_cell.angle_beta   90.00
_cell.angle_gamma   90.00
#
_symmetry.space_group_name_H-M   'P 1'
#
loop_
_entity.id
_entity.type
_entity.pdbx_description
1 polymer ?
#
loop_
_entity_poly.entity_id
_entity_poly.type
_entity_poly.pdbx_seq_one_letter_code
_entity_poly.pdbx_strand_id
1 'polypeptide(L)'
;MTKTLRLKLLLLLNITCIGNGIVSAQQATDVQHSYNAGVPFLVNTFDVDQVRVVPIKGLENPFSMAFRDNGDILVTERYTGKLRLIRDGKLIEEDISGVPEIYTGEFRSGLMDVAFHPDDDRTIYLTHHKRIVVDGEEERVVVLIRARLMEDRLADVTEIFQAEGLDRGIAASKLMFTPDKKLLMSLGGAYMYAGYGEYAQDPSVHLGKLLRLNDDGTPVEDNPFIDT
;
A
#
# COMPACT_ATOMS: atom_id res chain seq x y z
N MET A 1 -3.18 -19.25 -52.25
CA MET A 1 -2.05 -18.68 -51.50
C MET A 1 -2.31 -17.20 -51.30
N THR A 2 -2.90 -16.84 -50.19
CA THR A 2 -3.29 -15.45 -49.86
C THR A 2 -2.36 -14.96 -48.74
N LYS A 3 -1.47 -14.03 -49.06
CA LYS A 3 -0.57 -13.38 -48.11
C LYS A 3 -1.36 -12.34 -47.33
N THR A 4 -1.53 -12.60 -46.03
CA THR A 4 -2.11 -11.65 -45.08
C THR A 4 -1.06 -10.61 -44.71
N LEU A 5 -1.25 -9.40 -45.19
CA LEU A 5 -0.44 -8.21 -44.87
C LEU A 5 -0.85 -7.73 -43.44
N ARG A 6 -0.01 -7.95 -42.43
CA ARG A 6 -0.22 -7.37 -41.12
C ARG A 6 0.21 -5.89 -41.15
N LEU A 7 -0.76 -5.00 -41.20
CA LEU A 7 -0.56 -3.57 -41.01
C LEU A 7 -0.29 -3.30 -39.55
N LYS A 8 0.95 -2.96 -39.19
CA LYS A 8 1.30 -2.41 -37.87
C LYS A 8 0.83 -0.96 -37.85
N LEU A 9 -0.29 -0.70 -37.17
CA LEU A 9 -0.75 0.64 -36.89
C LEU A 9 0.17 1.29 -35.85
N LEU A 10 1.06 2.15 -36.29
CA LEU A 10 1.89 3.00 -35.43
C LEU A 10 1.01 4.17 -34.99
N LEU A 11 0.44 4.11 -33.78
CA LEU A 11 -0.30 5.23 -33.21
C LEU A 11 0.71 6.29 -32.73
N LEU A 12 0.98 7.28 -33.57
CA LEU A 12 1.70 8.50 -33.19
C LEU A 12 0.73 9.38 -32.37
N LEU A 13 0.81 9.29 -31.04
CA LEU A 13 0.14 10.25 -30.18
C LEU A 13 1.02 11.50 -30.10
N ASN A 14 0.73 12.52 -30.91
CA ASN A 14 1.29 13.85 -30.74
C ASN A 14 0.56 14.55 -29.61
N ILE A 15 1.14 14.52 -28.40
CA ILE A 15 0.71 15.38 -27.31
C ILE A 15 1.47 16.69 -27.45
N THR A 16 0.79 17.69 -27.99
CA THR A 16 1.30 19.08 -28.01
C THR A 16 1.00 19.71 -26.67
N CYS A 17 1.93 19.63 -25.72
CA CYS A 17 1.91 20.49 -24.54
C CYS A 17 2.55 21.82 -24.92
N ILE A 18 1.79 22.91 -24.79
CA ILE A 18 2.27 24.28 -24.92
C ILE A 18 3.03 24.61 -23.62
N GLY A 19 4.35 24.47 -23.67
CA GLY A 19 5.29 24.75 -22.57
C GLY A 19 6.55 23.90 -22.75
N ASN A 20 7.70 24.49 -22.91
CA ASN A 20 8.99 23.93 -23.31
C ASN A 20 9.39 22.61 -22.64
N GLY A 21 8.98 21.50 -23.20
CA GLY A 21 9.36 20.16 -22.72
C GLY A 21 8.75 19.07 -23.59
N ILE A 22 9.19 18.97 -24.86
CA ILE A 22 8.84 17.82 -25.71
C ILE A 22 9.67 16.62 -25.23
N VAL A 23 9.07 15.73 -24.44
CA VAL A 23 9.62 14.38 -24.27
C VAL A 23 9.41 13.66 -25.60
N SER A 24 10.48 13.43 -26.36
CA SER A 24 10.38 12.71 -27.62
C SER A 24 9.93 11.26 -27.38
N ALA A 25 9.24 10.66 -28.34
CA ALA A 25 8.85 9.24 -28.27
C ALA A 25 10.07 8.34 -28.04
N GLN A 26 11.24 8.71 -28.52
CA GLN A 26 12.51 8.01 -28.29
C GLN A 26 12.92 8.08 -26.82
N GLN A 27 12.83 9.24 -26.17
CA GLN A 27 13.17 9.39 -24.75
C GLN A 27 12.25 8.56 -23.86
N ALA A 28 10.94 8.51 -24.17
CA ALA A 28 10.00 7.66 -23.45
C ALA A 28 10.34 6.16 -23.60
N THR A 29 10.78 5.74 -24.78
CA THR A 29 11.22 4.37 -25.04
C THR A 29 12.50 4.03 -24.29
N ASP A 30 13.46 4.95 -24.24
CA ASP A 30 14.74 4.77 -23.53
C ASP A 30 14.51 4.68 -22.01
N VAL A 31 13.63 5.50 -21.45
CA VAL A 31 13.21 5.44 -20.04
C VAL A 31 12.57 4.09 -19.73
N GLN A 32 11.64 3.63 -20.55
CA GLN A 32 10.97 2.33 -20.34
C GLN A 32 11.96 1.16 -20.44
N HIS A 33 12.89 1.23 -21.40
CA HIS A 33 13.94 0.20 -21.50
C HIS A 33 14.83 0.15 -20.27
N SER A 34 15.30 1.30 -19.79
CA SER A 34 16.13 1.42 -18.59
C SER A 34 15.41 0.93 -17.34
N TYR A 35 14.12 1.27 -17.19
CA TYR A 35 13.28 0.76 -16.10
C TYR A 35 13.17 -0.77 -16.15
N ASN A 36 12.86 -1.34 -17.31
CA ASN A 36 12.73 -2.79 -17.48
C ASN A 36 14.06 -3.53 -17.23
N ALA A 37 15.17 -2.95 -17.67
CA ALA A 37 16.51 -3.51 -17.43
C ALA A 37 16.95 -3.38 -15.96
N GLY A 38 16.31 -2.54 -15.16
CA GLY A 38 16.69 -2.29 -13.76
C GLY A 38 17.97 -1.48 -13.61
N VAL A 39 18.36 -0.73 -14.65
CA VAL A 39 19.55 0.13 -14.61
C VAL A 39 19.17 1.57 -14.25
N PRO A 40 20.00 2.31 -13.52
CA PRO A 40 19.76 3.72 -13.22
C PRO A 40 19.67 4.57 -14.49
N PHE A 41 18.77 5.53 -14.49
CA PHE A 41 18.60 6.48 -15.59
C PHE A 41 18.22 7.87 -15.07
N LEU A 42 18.34 8.87 -15.94
CA LEU A 42 18.02 10.26 -15.63
C LEU A 42 16.75 10.68 -16.34
N VAL A 43 15.90 11.42 -15.62
CA VAL A 43 14.67 12.01 -16.15
C VAL A 43 14.72 13.50 -15.94
N ASN A 44 14.48 14.28 -17.00
CA ASN A 44 14.25 15.70 -16.88
C ASN A 44 12.81 15.95 -16.42
N THR A 45 12.63 16.79 -15.43
CA THR A 45 11.32 17.15 -14.90
C THR A 45 11.06 18.65 -15.12
N PHE A 46 9.83 19.09 -14.89
CA PHE A 46 9.45 20.48 -15.05
C PHE A 46 9.99 21.37 -13.91
N ASP A 47 9.96 20.85 -12.67
CA ASP A 47 10.29 21.64 -11.47
C ASP A 47 11.75 21.55 -11.05
N VAL A 48 12.42 20.45 -11.42
CA VAL A 48 13.86 20.25 -11.17
C VAL A 48 14.54 19.81 -12.47
N ASP A 49 15.75 20.26 -12.69
CA ASP A 49 16.45 20.03 -13.96
C ASP A 49 16.59 18.54 -14.27
N GLN A 50 16.91 17.73 -13.26
CA GLN A 50 17.16 16.32 -13.49
C GLN A 50 16.92 15.47 -12.23
N VAL A 51 16.24 14.35 -12.39
CA VAL A 51 16.04 13.32 -11.34
C VAL A 51 16.73 12.03 -11.76
N ARG A 52 17.57 11.49 -10.88
CA ARG A 52 18.14 10.15 -11.06
C ARG A 52 17.19 9.10 -10.50
N VAL A 53 16.71 8.21 -11.37
CA VAL A 53 15.85 7.07 -11.00
C VAL A 53 16.71 5.82 -10.87
N VAL A 54 16.58 5.13 -9.75
CA VAL A 54 17.27 3.86 -9.48
C VAL A 54 16.19 2.79 -9.24
N PRO A 55 15.87 1.94 -10.23
CA PRO A 55 14.88 0.89 -10.07
C PRO A 55 15.35 -0.20 -9.10
N ILE A 56 14.49 -0.59 -8.16
CA ILE A 56 14.70 -1.75 -7.30
C ILE A 56 13.82 -2.89 -7.81
N LYS A 57 14.42 -4.04 -8.11
CA LYS A 57 13.75 -5.21 -8.66
C LYS A 57 13.55 -6.30 -7.59
N GLY A 58 12.67 -7.26 -7.87
CA GLY A 58 12.43 -8.42 -7.02
C GLY A 58 11.26 -8.28 -6.06
N LEU A 59 10.55 -7.14 -6.07
CA LEU A 59 9.30 -6.97 -5.34
C LEU A 59 8.11 -7.52 -6.14
N GLU A 60 7.19 -8.19 -5.45
CA GLU A 60 5.96 -8.74 -6.03
C GLU A 60 4.74 -7.95 -5.53
N ASN A 61 4.09 -7.20 -6.43
CA ASN A 61 2.92 -6.38 -6.11
C ASN A 61 3.12 -5.46 -4.89
N PRO A 62 4.18 -4.62 -4.86
CA PRO A 62 4.42 -3.70 -3.77
C PRO A 62 3.24 -2.74 -3.64
N PHE A 63 2.74 -2.58 -2.41
CA PHE A 63 1.55 -1.78 -2.16
C PHE A 63 1.83 -0.52 -1.35
N SER A 64 2.63 -0.62 -0.32
CA SER A 64 3.00 0.52 0.52
C SER A 64 4.46 0.43 0.98
N MET A 65 4.99 1.56 1.45
CA MET A 65 6.32 1.65 1.99
C MET A 65 6.38 2.61 3.18
N ALA A 66 7.30 2.32 4.11
CA ALA A 66 7.64 3.20 5.22
C ALA A 66 9.15 3.36 5.32
N PHE A 67 9.59 4.59 5.57
CA PHE A 67 11.00 4.94 5.71
C PHE A 67 11.39 4.95 7.19
N ARG A 68 12.53 4.36 7.48
CA ARG A 68 13.16 4.38 8.79
C ARG A 68 14.23 5.46 8.85
N ASP A 69 14.50 6.01 10.01
CA ASP A 69 15.48 7.09 10.21
C ASP A 69 16.90 6.71 9.75
N ASN A 70 17.25 5.42 9.82
CA ASN A 70 18.54 4.91 9.33
C ASN A 70 18.63 4.76 7.80
N GLY A 71 17.56 5.08 7.06
CA GLY A 71 17.47 4.95 5.61
C GLY A 71 16.94 3.61 5.11
N ASP A 72 16.70 2.62 5.97
CA ASP A 72 16.00 1.38 5.61
C ASP A 72 14.55 1.69 5.19
N ILE A 73 14.03 0.90 4.25
CA ILE A 73 12.65 1.04 3.77
C ILE A 73 11.95 -0.32 3.94
N LEU A 74 10.84 -0.32 4.66
CA LEU A 74 9.92 -1.46 4.65
C LEU A 74 8.94 -1.32 3.48
N VAL A 75 8.66 -2.43 2.80
CA VAL A 75 7.71 -2.49 1.70
C VAL A 75 6.75 -3.65 1.94
N THR A 76 5.46 -3.37 1.84
CA THR A 76 4.42 -4.42 1.88
C THR A 76 4.18 -4.97 0.49
N GLU A 77 4.14 -6.28 0.35
CA GLU A 77 3.69 -6.97 -0.86
C GLU A 77 2.26 -7.48 -0.65
N ARG A 78 1.33 -6.91 -1.38
CA ARG A 78 -0.10 -7.09 -1.08
C ARG A 78 -0.56 -8.54 -1.18
N TYR A 79 -0.27 -9.20 -2.29
CA TYR A 79 -0.84 -10.50 -2.60
C TYR A 79 0.02 -11.67 -2.12
N THR A 80 1.27 -11.44 -1.83
CA THR A 80 2.14 -12.44 -1.19
C THR A 80 2.03 -12.41 0.32
N GLY A 81 1.52 -11.30 0.90
CA GLY A 81 1.45 -11.08 2.34
C GLY A 81 2.81 -10.83 2.98
N LYS A 82 3.84 -10.58 2.19
CA LYS A 82 5.22 -10.42 2.66
C LYS A 82 5.53 -8.98 3.05
N LEU A 83 6.33 -8.84 4.09
CA LEU A 83 6.98 -7.58 4.45
C LEU A 83 8.44 -7.67 4.01
N ARG A 84 8.85 -6.74 3.15
CA ARG A 84 10.19 -6.72 2.55
C ARG A 84 11.02 -5.56 3.09
N LEU A 85 12.33 -5.76 3.10
CA LEU A 85 13.29 -4.77 3.55
C LEU A 85 14.20 -4.33 2.38
N ILE A 86 14.32 -3.02 2.21
CA ILE A 86 15.32 -2.41 1.34
C ILE A 86 16.33 -1.72 2.24
N ARG A 87 17.60 -2.08 2.11
CA ARG A 87 18.73 -1.52 2.86
C ARG A 87 19.80 -1.07 1.89
N ASP A 88 20.36 0.12 2.11
CA ASP A 88 21.39 0.72 1.23
C ASP A 88 20.98 0.70 -0.27
N GLY A 89 19.69 0.93 -0.54
CA GLY A 89 19.13 0.92 -1.89
C GLY A 89 19.02 -0.46 -2.55
N LYS A 90 19.17 -1.54 -1.79
CA LYS A 90 19.08 -2.93 -2.28
C LYS A 90 17.97 -3.68 -1.54
N LEU A 91 17.19 -4.45 -2.29
CA LEU A 91 16.25 -5.39 -1.71
C LEU A 91 17.02 -6.50 -1.00
N ILE A 92 16.69 -6.74 0.27
CA ILE A 92 17.17 -7.90 1.02
C ILE A 92 16.41 -9.12 0.51
N GLU A 93 17.14 -10.22 0.26
CA GLU A 93 16.57 -11.44 -0.35
C GLU A 93 15.52 -12.08 0.55
N GLU A 94 15.81 -12.18 1.83
CA GLU A 94 14.92 -12.75 2.84
C GLU A 94 13.79 -11.78 3.20
N ASP A 95 12.60 -12.33 3.42
CA ASP A 95 11.44 -11.59 3.92
C ASP A 95 11.62 -11.28 5.42
N ILE A 96 10.99 -10.22 5.91
CA ILE A 96 10.82 -10.02 7.35
C ILE A 96 9.90 -11.13 7.88
N SER A 97 10.43 -11.99 8.71
CA SER A 97 9.67 -13.10 9.31
C SER A 97 8.75 -12.63 10.47
N GLY A 98 7.84 -13.49 10.91
CA GLY A 98 6.92 -13.18 12.02
C GLY A 98 5.72 -12.31 11.62
N VAL A 99 5.53 -12.02 10.35
CA VAL A 99 4.28 -11.45 9.85
C VAL A 99 3.16 -12.47 10.09
N PRO A 100 1.99 -12.07 10.65
CA PRO A 100 0.89 -13.01 10.89
C PRO A 100 0.34 -13.57 9.57
N GLU A 101 -0.54 -14.57 9.67
CA GLU A 101 -1.25 -15.07 8.50
C GLU A 101 -2.08 -13.95 7.86
N ILE A 102 -1.81 -13.67 6.60
CA ILE A 102 -2.49 -12.66 5.81
C ILE A 102 -3.47 -13.35 4.87
N TYR A 103 -4.74 -12.93 4.89
CA TYR A 103 -5.70 -13.41 3.91
C TYR A 103 -5.43 -12.80 2.54
N THR A 104 -4.99 -13.63 1.58
CA THR A 104 -4.65 -13.23 0.20
C THR A 104 -5.51 -13.94 -0.85
N GLY A 105 -6.52 -14.71 -0.43
CA GLY A 105 -7.28 -15.65 -1.28
C GLY A 105 -8.22 -15.01 -2.30
N GLU A 106 -8.54 -13.72 -2.16
CA GLU A 106 -9.48 -13.04 -3.05
C GLU A 106 -8.91 -11.76 -3.65
N PHE A 107 -9.58 -11.29 -4.71
CA PHE A 107 -9.24 -10.06 -5.39
C PHE A 107 -9.15 -8.88 -4.41
N ARG A 108 -7.99 -8.21 -4.42
CA ARG A 108 -7.65 -7.04 -3.60
C ARG A 108 -7.54 -7.30 -2.10
N SER A 109 -7.56 -8.55 -1.63
CA SER A 109 -7.15 -8.89 -0.27
C SER A 109 -5.64 -8.84 -0.10
N GLY A 110 -5.16 -8.86 1.12
CA GLY A 110 -3.75 -9.00 1.43
C GLY A 110 -3.21 -8.02 2.46
N LEU A 111 -1.88 -7.91 2.47
CA LEU A 111 -1.15 -6.96 3.30
C LEU A 111 -1.24 -5.56 2.69
N MET A 112 -1.60 -4.56 3.50
CA MET A 112 -1.87 -3.23 2.98
C MET A 112 -0.79 -2.23 3.39
N ASP A 113 -0.97 -1.52 4.47
CA ASP A 113 -0.08 -0.42 4.82
C ASP A 113 0.89 -0.77 5.95
N VAL A 114 1.97 -0.02 6.01
CA VAL A 114 2.96 -0.07 7.09
C VAL A 114 3.30 1.35 7.52
N ALA A 115 3.41 1.56 8.84
CA ALA A 115 3.86 2.82 9.43
C ALA A 115 4.77 2.54 10.62
N PHE A 116 5.78 3.40 10.84
CA PHE A 116 6.56 3.42 12.07
C PHE A 116 5.88 4.31 13.11
N HIS A 117 6.06 3.97 14.39
CA HIS A 117 5.71 4.88 15.47
C HIS A 117 6.65 6.10 15.44
N PRO A 118 6.14 7.33 15.63
CA PRO A 118 6.95 8.55 15.46
C PRO A 118 8.11 8.70 16.47
N ASP A 119 8.04 8.05 17.63
CA ASP A 119 9.08 8.13 18.66
C ASP A 119 9.89 6.83 18.80
N ASP A 120 9.54 5.77 18.09
CA ASP A 120 10.21 4.47 18.21
C ASP A 120 10.22 3.76 16.85
N ASP A 121 11.33 3.86 16.15
CA ASP A 121 11.55 3.27 14.83
C ASP A 121 11.61 1.73 14.83
N ARG A 122 11.39 1.10 15.99
CA ARG A 122 11.22 -0.35 16.13
C ARG A 122 9.77 -0.75 16.28
N THR A 123 8.88 0.15 16.66
CA THR A 123 7.46 -0.13 16.72
C THR A 123 6.83 0.17 15.38
N ILE A 124 6.19 -0.84 14.79
CA ILE A 124 5.50 -0.73 13.50
C ILE A 124 4.03 -1.10 13.62
N TYR A 125 3.27 -0.57 12.71
CA TYR A 125 1.85 -0.83 12.51
C TYR A 125 1.63 -1.35 11.11
N LEU A 126 0.82 -2.41 10.99
CA LEU A 126 0.46 -3.01 9.70
C LEU A 126 -1.05 -3.16 9.61
N THR A 127 -1.60 -2.85 8.46
CA THR A 127 -3.00 -3.20 8.15
C THR A 127 -3.04 -4.33 7.16
N HIS A 128 -3.94 -5.27 7.37
CA HIS A 128 -4.12 -6.40 6.47
C HIS A 128 -5.53 -6.97 6.54
N HIS A 129 -5.84 -7.83 5.59
CA HIS A 129 -7.04 -8.65 5.66
C HIS A 129 -6.80 -9.90 6.51
N LYS A 130 -7.77 -10.16 7.40
CA LYS A 130 -7.85 -11.35 8.24
C LYS A 130 -9.08 -12.14 7.82
N ARG A 131 -8.92 -13.47 7.73
CA ARG A 131 -10.03 -14.40 7.53
C ARG A 131 -10.83 -14.52 8.82
N ILE A 132 -12.14 -14.49 8.68
CA ILE A 132 -13.09 -14.84 9.74
C ILE A 132 -14.13 -15.82 9.19
N VAL A 133 -14.93 -16.42 10.06
CA VAL A 133 -16.08 -17.25 9.66
C VAL A 133 -17.33 -16.61 10.23
N VAL A 134 -18.31 -16.33 9.37
CA VAL A 134 -19.61 -15.79 9.74
C VAL A 134 -20.68 -16.69 9.14
N ASP A 135 -21.56 -17.23 10.00
CA ASP A 135 -22.64 -18.16 9.61
C ASP A 135 -22.16 -19.39 8.79
N GLY A 136 -20.92 -19.84 9.04
CA GLY A 136 -20.30 -20.98 8.35
C GLY A 136 -19.60 -20.64 7.03
N GLU A 137 -19.66 -19.41 6.59
CA GLU A 137 -19.00 -18.93 5.36
C GLU A 137 -17.70 -18.19 5.70
N GLU A 138 -16.69 -18.34 4.84
CA GLU A 138 -15.46 -17.58 4.95
C GLU A 138 -15.68 -16.14 4.52
N GLU A 139 -15.34 -15.23 5.40
CA GLU A 139 -15.42 -13.79 5.20
C GLU A 139 -14.09 -13.14 5.57
N ARG A 140 -13.93 -11.86 5.28
CA ARG A 140 -12.73 -11.11 5.64
C ARG A 140 -13.04 -9.77 6.27
N VAL A 141 -12.17 -9.37 7.18
CA VAL A 141 -12.19 -8.05 7.82
C VAL A 141 -10.83 -7.40 7.72
N VAL A 142 -10.79 -6.09 7.87
CA VAL A 142 -9.53 -5.34 7.98
C VAL A 142 -9.12 -5.29 9.44
N VAL A 143 -7.87 -5.60 9.71
CA VAL A 143 -7.29 -5.50 11.05
C VAL A 143 -6.05 -4.60 11.03
N LEU A 144 -5.74 -4.06 12.21
CA LEU A 144 -4.53 -3.32 12.51
C LEU A 144 -3.74 -4.12 13.54
N ILE A 145 -2.49 -4.41 13.23
CA ILE A 145 -1.57 -4.98 14.19
C ILE A 145 -0.49 -3.98 14.59
N ARG A 146 0.02 -4.12 15.79
CA ARG A 146 1.24 -3.49 16.29
C ARG A 146 2.28 -4.57 16.54
N ALA A 147 3.53 -4.31 16.19
CA ALA A 147 4.63 -5.25 16.37
C ALA A 147 5.94 -4.52 16.64
N ARG A 148 6.92 -5.24 17.13
CA ARG A 148 8.29 -4.76 17.24
C ARG A 148 9.13 -5.31 16.09
N LEU A 149 9.72 -4.42 15.32
CA LEU A 149 10.68 -4.76 14.27
C LEU A 149 12.03 -5.03 14.91
N MET A 150 12.44 -6.27 14.86
CA MET A 150 13.80 -6.69 15.15
C MET A 150 14.65 -6.55 13.85
N GLU A 151 15.82 -7.13 13.80
CA GLU A 151 16.69 -6.98 12.63
C GLU A 151 16.04 -7.50 11.34
N ASP A 152 15.48 -8.71 11.39
CA ASP A 152 14.93 -9.45 10.24
C ASP A 152 13.56 -10.10 10.54
N ARG A 153 12.94 -9.75 11.67
CA ARG A 153 11.69 -10.35 12.11
C ARG A 153 10.82 -9.41 12.92
N LEU A 154 9.53 -9.71 12.94
CA LEU A 154 8.58 -9.12 13.87
C LEU A 154 8.53 -9.93 15.16
N ALA A 155 8.49 -9.23 16.29
CA ALA A 155 8.24 -9.75 17.62
C ALA A 155 7.05 -9.01 18.23
N ASP A 156 6.48 -9.55 19.31
CA ASP A 156 5.39 -8.94 20.09
C ASP A 156 4.20 -8.52 19.20
N VAL A 157 3.89 -9.34 18.20
CA VAL A 157 2.81 -9.08 17.25
C VAL A 157 1.46 -9.15 17.95
N THR A 158 0.74 -8.05 17.96
CA THR A 158 -0.55 -7.91 18.63
C THR A 158 -1.56 -7.27 17.70
N GLU A 159 -2.71 -7.90 17.52
CA GLU A 159 -3.87 -7.27 16.89
C GLU A 159 -4.46 -6.26 17.88
N ILE A 160 -4.44 -4.99 17.52
CA ILE A 160 -4.88 -3.89 18.37
C ILE A 160 -6.20 -3.28 17.94
N PHE A 161 -6.66 -3.60 16.71
CA PHE A 161 -7.94 -3.14 16.19
C PHE A 161 -8.45 -4.08 15.10
N GLN A 162 -9.75 -4.35 15.10
CA GLN A 162 -10.46 -5.02 14.02
C GLN A 162 -11.61 -4.14 13.55
N ALA A 163 -11.69 -3.90 12.26
CA ALA A 163 -12.77 -3.10 11.68
C ALA A 163 -14.10 -3.83 11.78
N GLU A 164 -15.14 -3.10 12.13
CA GLU A 164 -16.52 -3.56 11.98
C GLU A 164 -16.98 -3.39 10.54
N GLY A 165 -17.70 -4.39 10.04
CA GLY A 165 -18.11 -4.50 8.67
C GLY A 165 -17.24 -5.47 7.87
N LEU A 166 -17.89 -6.32 7.10
CA LEU A 166 -17.22 -7.31 6.24
C LEU A 166 -16.72 -6.63 4.98
N ASP A 167 -15.41 -6.82 4.67
CA ASP A 167 -14.89 -6.35 3.40
C ASP A 167 -15.22 -7.33 2.27
N ARG A 168 -16.31 -7.10 1.59
CA ARG A 168 -16.72 -7.83 0.38
C ARG A 168 -16.35 -7.09 -0.90
N GLY A 169 -15.36 -6.22 -0.86
CA GLY A 169 -14.99 -5.40 -2.01
C GLY A 169 -13.56 -4.92 -1.97
N ILE A 170 -13.38 -3.59 -1.98
CA ILE A 170 -12.08 -2.95 -2.10
C ILE A 170 -11.80 -2.16 -0.82
N ALA A 171 -11.64 -2.80 0.32
CA ALA A 171 -11.03 -2.10 1.41
C ALA A 171 -9.53 -1.96 1.13
N ALA A 172 -9.09 -0.73 1.04
CA ALA A 172 -7.70 -0.36 1.17
C ALA A 172 -7.57 0.41 2.47
N SER A 173 -6.43 0.30 3.12
CA SER A 173 -6.15 1.05 4.34
C SER A 173 -4.83 1.79 4.17
N LYS A 174 -4.79 3.00 4.75
CA LYS A 174 -3.57 3.80 4.89
C LYS A 174 -3.45 4.27 6.33
N LEU A 175 -2.22 4.31 6.81
CA LEU A 175 -1.86 4.73 8.16
C LEU A 175 -1.06 6.02 8.12
N MET A 176 -1.31 6.91 9.05
CA MET A 176 -0.52 8.12 9.24
C MET A 176 -0.57 8.54 10.71
N PHE A 177 0.56 8.85 11.30
CA PHE A 177 0.59 9.51 12.60
C PHE A 177 0.42 11.02 12.45
N THR A 178 -0.42 11.59 13.30
CA THR A 178 -0.57 13.03 13.44
C THR A 178 0.53 13.63 14.32
N PRO A 179 0.76 14.96 14.31
CA PRO A 179 1.76 15.59 15.17
C PRO A 179 1.53 15.35 16.68
N ASP A 180 0.28 15.14 17.10
CA ASP A 180 -0.11 14.77 18.47
C ASP A 180 -0.04 13.26 18.71
N LYS A 181 0.62 12.51 17.82
CA LYS A 181 0.90 11.07 17.90
C LYS A 181 -0.35 10.19 17.92
N LYS A 182 -1.44 10.67 17.35
CA LYS A 182 -2.61 9.82 17.10
C LYS A 182 -2.47 9.13 15.76
N LEU A 183 -2.95 7.91 15.68
CA LEU A 183 -2.93 7.13 14.46
C LEU A 183 -4.20 7.35 13.66
N LEU A 184 -4.07 7.92 12.47
CA LEU A 184 -5.13 7.96 11.48
C LEU A 184 -5.08 6.69 10.63
N MET A 185 -6.21 6.01 10.53
CA MET A 185 -6.39 4.83 9.71
C MET A 185 -7.56 5.04 8.75
N SER A 186 -7.28 5.11 7.46
CA SER A 186 -8.34 5.13 6.45
C SER A 186 -8.80 3.72 6.15
N LEU A 187 -10.11 3.54 5.97
CA LEU A 187 -10.71 2.31 5.51
C LEU A 187 -11.53 2.57 4.27
N GLY A 188 -11.20 1.90 3.17
CA GLY A 188 -11.97 1.96 1.94
C GLY A 188 -13.38 1.38 2.14
N GLY A 189 -14.34 1.92 1.39
CA GLY A 189 -15.69 1.37 1.31
C GLY A 189 -15.84 0.42 0.13
N ALA A 190 -16.69 -0.59 0.27
CA ALA A 190 -17.01 -1.53 -0.80
C ALA A 190 -18.00 -0.89 -1.77
N TYR A 191 -17.50 -0.21 -2.80
CA TYR A 191 -18.40 0.47 -3.74
C TYR A 191 -18.80 -0.37 -4.97
N MET A 192 -18.18 -1.51 -5.19
CA MET A 192 -18.34 -2.31 -6.41
C MET A 192 -19.59 -3.20 -6.43
N TYR A 193 -20.24 -3.38 -5.28
CA TYR A 193 -21.45 -4.20 -5.17
C TYR A 193 -22.62 -3.33 -4.76
N ALA A 194 -23.78 -3.51 -5.40
CA ALA A 194 -25.00 -2.79 -5.06
C ALA A 194 -25.32 -2.93 -3.55
N GLY A 195 -25.53 -1.82 -2.87
CA GLY A 195 -25.85 -1.76 -1.44
C GLY A 195 -24.68 -1.49 -0.49
N TYR A 196 -23.43 -1.70 -0.88
CA TYR A 196 -22.27 -1.47 0.03
C TYR A 196 -21.79 -0.02 0.10
N GLY A 197 -22.17 0.83 -0.84
CA GLY A 197 -21.89 2.26 -0.77
C GLY A 197 -22.52 2.97 0.43
N GLU A 198 -23.57 2.38 0.99
CA GLU A 198 -24.27 2.88 2.16
C GLU A 198 -23.42 2.79 3.44
N TYR A 199 -22.48 1.85 3.52
CA TYR A 199 -21.57 1.71 4.67
C TYR A 199 -20.76 2.98 4.96
N ALA A 200 -20.42 3.76 3.97
CA ALA A 200 -19.72 5.02 4.20
C ALA A 200 -20.57 6.04 4.98
N GLN A 201 -21.89 5.91 4.94
CA GLN A 201 -22.86 6.76 5.65
C GLN A 201 -23.37 6.13 6.95
N ASP A 202 -23.12 4.84 7.17
CA ASP A 202 -23.55 4.11 8.36
C ASP A 202 -22.50 4.26 9.47
N PRO A 203 -22.80 4.96 10.59
CA PRO A 203 -21.82 5.14 11.67
C PRO A 203 -21.50 3.85 12.43
N SER A 204 -22.33 2.80 12.33
CA SER A 204 -22.12 1.52 13.02
C SER A 204 -21.04 0.64 12.41
N VAL A 205 -20.52 0.99 11.23
CA VAL A 205 -19.43 0.24 10.56
C VAL A 205 -18.25 1.14 10.26
N HIS A 206 -17.06 0.57 10.25
CA HIS A 206 -15.82 1.33 10.03
C HIS A 206 -15.45 1.50 8.55
N LEU A 207 -16.09 0.77 7.63
CA LEU A 207 -15.79 0.85 6.20
C LEU A 207 -16.20 2.20 5.60
N GLY A 208 -15.36 2.74 4.72
CA GLY A 208 -15.56 4.05 4.09
C GLY A 208 -15.28 5.25 4.99
N LYS A 209 -14.49 5.07 6.04
CA LYS A 209 -14.23 6.09 7.06
C LYS A 209 -12.75 6.36 7.28
N LEU A 210 -12.47 7.46 7.93
CA LEU A 210 -11.18 7.79 8.52
C LEU A 210 -11.32 7.68 10.04
N LEU A 211 -10.57 6.76 10.63
CA LEU A 211 -10.54 6.53 12.07
C LEU A 211 -9.35 7.28 12.68
N ARG A 212 -9.54 7.80 13.90
CA ARG A 212 -8.47 8.38 14.72
C ARG A 212 -8.36 7.57 16.00
N LEU A 213 -7.23 6.92 16.16
CA LEU A 213 -6.95 5.94 17.20
C LEU A 213 -5.77 6.38 18.07
N ASN A 214 -5.72 5.91 19.28
CA ASN A 214 -4.50 5.89 20.08
C ASN A 214 -3.51 4.84 19.52
N ASP A 215 -2.28 4.85 19.97
CA ASP A 215 -1.23 3.92 19.55
C ASP A 215 -1.48 2.47 20.00
N ASP A 216 -2.41 2.24 20.90
CA ASP A 216 -2.90 0.93 21.35
C ASP A 216 -4.14 0.44 20.58
N GLY A 217 -4.62 1.20 19.60
CA GLY A 217 -5.78 0.87 18.78
C GLY A 217 -7.13 1.31 19.38
N THR A 218 -7.15 1.87 20.59
CA THR A 218 -8.39 2.40 21.16
C THR A 218 -8.81 3.71 20.48
N PRO A 219 -10.10 4.02 20.40
CA PRO A 219 -10.55 5.29 19.85
C PRO A 219 -10.10 6.46 20.74
N VAL A 220 -9.83 7.60 20.13
CA VAL A 220 -9.49 8.82 20.87
C VAL A 220 -10.77 9.43 21.45
N GLU A 221 -10.76 9.79 22.74
CA GLU A 221 -11.95 10.23 23.50
C GLU A 221 -12.68 11.42 22.87
N ASP A 222 -11.96 12.34 22.22
CA ASP A 222 -12.53 13.53 21.57
C ASP A 222 -12.92 13.32 20.09
N ASN A 223 -13.04 12.07 19.65
CA ASN A 223 -13.55 11.78 18.31
C ASN A 223 -15.01 12.23 18.16
N PRO A 224 -15.40 12.84 17.03
CA PRO A 224 -16.73 13.45 16.87
C PRO A 224 -17.89 12.45 16.86
N PHE A 225 -17.65 11.16 16.68
CA PHE A 225 -18.65 10.11 16.55
C PHE A 225 -18.40 8.94 17.51
N ILE A 226 -17.78 9.21 18.67
CA ILE A 226 -17.38 8.13 19.60
C ILE A 226 -18.58 7.43 20.27
N ASP A 227 -19.71 8.11 20.38
CA ASP A 227 -20.91 7.64 21.04
C ASP A 227 -22.03 7.20 20.06
N THR A 228 -21.71 6.97 18.78
CA THR A 228 -22.69 6.65 17.74
C THR A 228 -22.64 5.19 17.29
#